data_bea814af9dfd4b28bf28262ddfe1f754
#
_entry.id   bea814af9dfd4b28bf28262ddfe1f754
#
_cell.length_a   1.000
_cell.length_b   1.000
_cell.length_c   1.000
_cell.angle_alpha   90.00
_cell.angle_beta   90.00
_cell.angle_gamma   90.00
#
_symmetry.space_group_name_H-M   'P 1'
#
loop_
_entity.id
_entity.type
_entity.pdbx_description
1 polymer ?
#
loop_
_entity_poly.entity_id
_entity_poly.type
_entity_poly.pdbx_seq_one_letter_code
_entity_poly.pdbx_strand_id
1 'polypeptide(L)'
;MLDYSQIEKYDPSGMHKIYDQWPQIAKDAYNSDLESVDFKNIDHIVFAGMGGSGAIGDLFESILSKSNIHVSIVKGYILPKTVDKNTLVVTTSVSGNTVETLTVLDSAHKLDCNVIAFSSGGKMNEYCIKNQINYKKIESIHSPRASFVKFTFSILKTLSSIIPINKQEITQSIESLENLSQKISSDNLSETNPSFNLANFISGIPLIYYPYGL
;
A
#
# COMPACT_ATOMS: atom_id res chain seq x y z
N MET A 1 29.23 17.37 2.91
CA MET A 1 28.35 17.13 1.75
C MET A 1 27.97 15.66 1.77
N LEU A 2 26.71 15.33 1.60
CA LEU A 2 26.25 13.94 1.58
C LEU A 2 26.90 13.20 0.39
N ASP A 3 27.50 12.06 0.65
CA ASP A 3 28.07 11.16 -0.35
C ASP A 3 27.59 9.72 -0.14
N TYR A 4 27.93 8.84 -1.07
CA TYR A 4 27.46 7.45 -1.04
C TYR A 4 27.95 6.70 0.21
N SER A 5 29.15 6.99 0.67
CA SER A 5 29.70 6.35 1.88
C SER A 5 28.94 6.73 3.14
N GLN A 6 28.43 7.95 3.18
CA GLN A 6 27.55 8.40 4.27
C GLN A 6 26.18 7.76 4.20
N ILE A 7 25.61 7.60 3.00
CA ILE A 7 24.34 6.87 2.83
C ILE A 7 24.49 5.44 3.36
N GLU A 8 25.51 4.71 2.94
CA GLU A 8 25.75 3.34 3.40
C GLU A 8 26.01 3.26 4.92
N LYS A 9 26.69 4.26 5.49
CA LYS A 9 26.93 4.33 6.94
C LYS A 9 25.64 4.48 7.74
N TYR A 10 24.67 5.29 7.28
CA TYR A 10 23.43 5.58 7.99
C TYR A 10 22.27 4.67 7.59
N ASP A 11 22.35 4.02 6.46
CA ASP A 11 21.42 2.99 5.99
C ASP A 11 22.16 1.67 5.65
N PRO A 12 22.78 1.02 6.66
CA PRO A 12 23.53 -0.23 6.44
C PRO A 12 22.61 -1.39 5.99
N SER A 13 21.31 -1.26 6.17
CA SER A 13 20.32 -2.23 5.71
C SER A 13 19.92 -2.06 4.25
N GLY A 14 20.32 -0.96 3.61
CA GLY A 14 20.12 -0.71 2.19
C GLY A 14 18.68 -0.37 1.80
N MET A 15 17.91 0.29 2.67
CA MET A 15 16.54 0.68 2.35
C MET A 15 16.47 1.63 1.15
N HIS A 16 17.46 2.53 0.99
CA HIS A 16 17.54 3.40 -0.19
C HIS A 16 17.57 2.60 -1.50
N LYS A 17 18.30 1.48 -1.56
CA LYS A 17 18.35 0.59 -2.74
C LYS A 17 16.98 -0.02 -3.08
N ILE A 18 16.18 -0.28 -2.07
CA ILE A 18 14.81 -0.78 -2.28
C ILE A 18 13.92 0.31 -2.87
N TYR A 19 14.05 1.56 -2.42
CA TYR A 19 13.30 2.68 -3.01
C TYR A 19 13.69 2.92 -4.48
N ASP A 20 14.97 2.82 -4.83
CA ASP A 20 15.44 2.93 -6.22
C ASP A 20 14.84 1.82 -7.12
N GLN A 21 14.51 0.65 -6.54
CA GLN A 21 13.88 -0.47 -7.24
C GLN A 21 12.35 -0.40 -7.30
N TRP A 22 11.70 0.57 -6.69
CA TRP A 22 10.24 0.66 -6.64
C TRP A 22 9.55 0.58 -8.00
N PRO A 23 10.05 1.17 -9.10
CA PRO A 23 9.44 1.01 -10.43
C PRO A 23 9.41 -0.46 -10.89
N GLN A 24 10.51 -1.18 -10.72
CA GLN A 24 10.57 -2.59 -11.07
C GLN A 24 9.67 -3.44 -10.15
N ILE A 25 9.67 -3.16 -8.85
CA ILE A 25 8.80 -3.82 -7.87
C ILE A 25 7.31 -3.60 -8.21
N ALA A 26 6.92 -2.40 -8.63
CA ALA A 26 5.57 -2.09 -9.08
C ALA A 26 5.17 -2.94 -10.30
N LYS A 27 6.05 -2.97 -11.30
CA LYS A 27 5.86 -3.74 -12.54
C LYS A 27 5.72 -5.24 -12.26
N ASP A 28 6.60 -5.80 -11.43
CA ASP A 28 6.59 -7.22 -11.09
C ASP A 28 5.35 -7.58 -10.26
N ALA A 29 4.96 -6.73 -9.31
CA ALA A 29 3.77 -6.94 -8.50
C ALA A 29 2.48 -6.93 -9.33
N TYR A 30 2.35 -6.01 -10.28
CA TYR A 30 1.18 -5.95 -11.15
C TYR A 30 1.13 -7.08 -12.19
N ASN A 31 2.27 -7.56 -12.66
CA ASN A 31 2.38 -8.67 -13.61
C ASN A 31 2.52 -10.05 -12.93
N SER A 32 2.40 -10.11 -11.60
CA SER A 32 2.47 -11.38 -10.87
C SER A 32 1.30 -12.32 -11.19
N ASP A 33 1.44 -13.59 -10.78
CA ASP A 33 0.41 -14.63 -10.95
C ASP A 33 -0.77 -14.49 -9.97
N LEU A 34 -0.90 -13.35 -9.27
CA LEU A 34 -2.03 -13.09 -8.40
C LEU A 34 -3.33 -13.04 -9.22
N GLU A 35 -4.22 -13.97 -8.90
CA GLU A 35 -5.55 -14.00 -9.51
C GLU A 35 -6.40 -12.82 -9.04
N SER A 36 -7.13 -12.22 -9.98
CA SER A 36 -8.15 -11.23 -9.65
C SER A 36 -9.34 -11.91 -8.95
N VAL A 37 -9.97 -11.17 -8.03
CA VAL A 37 -11.23 -11.60 -7.40
C VAL A 37 -12.40 -11.05 -8.20
N ASP A 38 -13.53 -11.78 -8.17
CA ASP A 38 -14.73 -11.44 -8.94
C ASP A 38 -15.93 -11.24 -8.01
N PHE A 39 -15.81 -10.29 -7.07
CA PHE A 39 -16.94 -9.85 -6.26
C PHE A 39 -17.89 -9.00 -7.11
N LYS A 40 -19.21 -9.26 -6.99
CA LYS A 40 -20.23 -8.59 -7.79
C LYS A 40 -21.01 -7.56 -6.96
N ASN A 41 -21.51 -6.55 -7.65
CA ASN A 41 -22.39 -5.53 -7.08
C ASN A 41 -21.75 -4.76 -5.91
N ILE A 42 -20.43 -4.51 -5.99
CA ILE A 42 -19.71 -3.71 -5.00
C ILE A 42 -19.95 -2.24 -5.29
N ASP A 43 -20.57 -1.54 -4.37
CA ASP A 43 -20.78 -0.08 -4.37
C ASP A 43 -20.08 0.63 -3.20
N HIS A 44 -19.58 -0.15 -2.23
CA HIS A 44 -18.81 0.36 -1.10
C HIS A 44 -17.56 -0.49 -0.87
N ILE A 45 -16.38 0.14 -0.74
CA ILE A 45 -15.13 -0.52 -0.36
C ILE A 45 -14.60 0.09 0.93
N VAL A 46 -14.33 -0.75 1.92
CA VAL A 46 -13.67 -0.36 3.17
C VAL A 46 -12.23 -0.83 3.12
N PHE A 47 -11.26 0.10 3.09
CA PHE A 47 -9.85 -0.23 3.25
C PHE A 47 -9.45 -0.12 4.72
N ALA A 48 -8.99 -1.21 5.31
CA ALA A 48 -8.58 -1.29 6.71
C ALA A 48 -7.10 -1.63 6.84
N GLY A 49 -6.35 -0.77 7.52
CA GLY A 49 -4.91 -0.95 7.76
C GLY A 49 -4.34 0.15 8.63
N MET A 50 -3.17 -0.09 9.20
CA MET A 50 -2.47 0.87 10.08
C MET A 50 -1.18 1.36 9.43
N GLY A 51 -0.75 2.57 9.75
CA GLY A 51 0.49 3.15 9.25
C GLY A 51 0.57 3.14 7.71
N GLY A 52 1.64 2.57 7.13
CA GLY A 52 1.79 2.44 5.68
C GLY A 52 0.68 1.62 5.01
N SER A 53 0.16 0.58 5.68
CA SER A 53 -0.99 -0.18 5.17
C SER A 53 -2.28 0.66 5.16
N GLY A 54 -2.44 1.59 6.11
CA GLY A 54 -3.54 2.56 6.09
C GLY A 54 -3.38 3.60 4.97
N ALA A 55 -2.16 4.03 4.68
CA ALA A 55 -1.86 4.95 3.58
C ALA A 55 -2.16 4.35 2.19
N ILE A 56 -2.11 3.02 2.05
CA ILE A 56 -2.60 2.34 0.84
C ILE A 56 -4.10 2.63 0.66
N GLY A 57 -4.88 2.57 1.74
CA GLY A 57 -6.31 2.93 1.70
C GLY A 57 -6.55 4.36 1.21
N ASP A 58 -5.80 5.35 1.74
CA ASP A 58 -5.90 6.75 1.32
C ASP A 58 -5.61 6.91 -0.18
N LEU A 59 -4.63 6.17 -0.70
CA LEU A 59 -4.32 6.16 -2.13
C LEU A 59 -5.49 5.61 -2.96
N PHE A 60 -6.09 4.49 -2.54
CA PHE A 60 -7.24 3.91 -3.23
C PHE A 60 -8.49 4.81 -3.16
N GLU A 61 -8.71 5.51 -2.04
CA GLU A 61 -9.76 6.52 -1.92
C GLU A 61 -9.56 7.63 -2.97
N SER A 62 -8.33 8.12 -3.11
CA SER A 62 -8.00 9.13 -4.14
C SER A 62 -8.24 8.59 -5.56
N ILE A 63 -7.81 7.37 -5.86
CA ILE A 63 -8.01 6.71 -7.15
C ILE A 63 -9.51 6.58 -7.47
N LEU A 64 -10.30 6.17 -6.50
CA LEU A 64 -11.74 5.91 -6.64
C LEU A 64 -12.62 7.16 -6.53
N SER A 65 -12.05 8.31 -6.20
CA SER A 65 -12.80 9.56 -5.97
C SER A 65 -13.68 10.01 -7.14
N LYS A 66 -13.41 9.54 -8.35
CA LYS A 66 -14.18 9.82 -9.57
C LYS A 66 -15.09 8.67 -10.01
N SER A 67 -15.17 7.62 -9.20
CA SER A 67 -16.04 6.46 -9.45
C SER A 67 -17.34 6.57 -8.68
N ASN A 68 -18.30 5.68 -8.96
CA ASN A 68 -19.53 5.55 -8.20
C ASN A 68 -19.39 4.62 -6.99
N ILE A 69 -18.16 4.22 -6.65
CA ILE A 69 -17.86 3.37 -5.50
C ILE A 69 -17.59 4.26 -4.29
N HIS A 70 -18.39 4.10 -3.24
CA HIS A 70 -18.10 4.75 -1.96
C HIS A 70 -16.86 4.12 -1.31
N VAL A 71 -15.96 4.94 -0.75
CA VAL A 71 -14.77 4.46 -0.05
C VAL A 71 -14.77 4.91 1.39
N SER A 72 -14.44 4.00 2.29
CA SER A 72 -14.20 4.29 3.70
C SER A 72 -12.83 3.78 4.12
N ILE A 73 -12.11 4.56 4.93
CA ILE A 73 -10.79 4.19 5.47
C ILE A 73 -10.91 3.89 6.95
N VAL A 74 -10.40 2.73 7.37
CA VAL A 74 -10.34 2.33 8.77
C VAL A 74 -8.90 2.21 9.24
N LYS A 75 -8.46 3.19 10.03
CA LYS A 75 -7.17 3.18 10.74
C LYS A 75 -7.42 2.98 12.23
N GLY A 76 -7.97 1.81 12.60
CA GLY A 76 -8.40 1.50 13.96
C GLY A 76 -9.11 0.16 14.05
N TYR A 77 -10.01 0.04 15.02
CA TYR A 77 -10.65 -1.22 15.40
C TYR A 77 -12.09 -1.39 14.89
N ILE A 78 -12.74 -0.31 14.43
CA ILE A 78 -14.20 -0.28 14.25
C ILE A 78 -14.57 -0.13 12.79
N LEU A 79 -15.36 -1.08 12.27
CA LEU A 79 -15.96 -0.97 10.95
C LEU A 79 -17.09 0.09 10.94
N PRO A 80 -17.26 0.81 9.82
CA PRO A 80 -18.42 1.66 9.61
C PRO A 80 -19.75 0.86 9.72
N LYS A 81 -20.78 1.48 10.28
CA LYS A 81 -22.13 0.86 10.33
C LYS A 81 -22.81 0.75 8.95
N THR A 82 -22.21 1.36 7.93
CA THR A 82 -22.67 1.30 6.53
C THR A 82 -22.24 0.04 5.79
N VAL A 83 -21.48 -0.86 6.44
CA VAL A 83 -21.06 -2.14 5.86
C VAL A 83 -22.26 -3.06 5.71
N ASP A 84 -22.46 -3.56 4.49
CA ASP A 84 -23.54 -4.47 4.10
C ASP A 84 -23.08 -5.49 3.05
N LYS A 85 -24.00 -6.24 2.46
CA LYS A 85 -23.74 -7.29 1.45
C LYS A 85 -23.08 -6.78 0.15
N ASN A 86 -23.22 -5.50 -0.17
CA ASN A 86 -22.60 -4.86 -1.34
C ASN A 86 -21.25 -4.24 -0.99
N THR A 87 -20.81 -4.36 0.26
CA THR A 87 -19.52 -3.85 0.73
C THR A 87 -18.43 -4.89 0.55
N LEU A 88 -17.26 -4.44 0.07
CA LEU A 88 -16.01 -5.18 0.09
C LEU A 88 -15.09 -4.61 1.18
N VAL A 89 -14.77 -5.41 2.18
CA VAL A 89 -13.77 -5.06 3.21
C VAL A 89 -12.42 -5.61 2.80
N VAL A 90 -11.47 -4.71 2.54
CA VAL A 90 -10.08 -4.99 2.17
C VAL A 90 -9.21 -4.75 3.38
N THR A 91 -8.71 -5.81 4.01
CA THR A 91 -7.80 -5.69 5.16
C THR A 91 -6.34 -5.87 4.72
N THR A 92 -5.48 -4.93 5.09
CA THR A 92 -4.06 -4.95 4.73
C THR A 92 -3.18 -4.82 5.97
N SER A 93 -2.28 -5.78 6.16
CA SER A 93 -1.24 -5.74 7.19
C SER A 93 0.02 -6.40 6.68
N VAL A 94 1.09 -5.63 6.45
CA VAL A 94 2.34 -6.19 5.93
C VAL A 94 2.83 -7.34 6.81
N SER A 95 2.88 -7.18 8.13
CA SER A 95 3.29 -8.25 9.05
C SER A 95 2.23 -9.34 9.26
N GLY A 96 0.96 -9.04 8.99
CA GLY A 96 -0.17 -9.90 9.33
C GLY A 96 -0.48 -10.02 10.82
N ASN A 97 0.12 -9.17 11.66
CA ASN A 97 -0.01 -9.25 13.13
C ASN A 97 -0.60 -7.99 13.77
N THR A 98 -1.01 -7.00 12.98
CA THR A 98 -1.59 -5.75 13.47
C THR A 98 -2.95 -6.01 14.13
N VAL A 99 -3.06 -5.75 15.42
CA VAL A 99 -4.24 -6.11 16.22
C VAL A 99 -5.49 -5.39 15.73
N GLU A 100 -5.37 -4.11 15.39
CA GLU A 100 -6.46 -3.29 14.85
C GLU A 100 -7.01 -3.91 13.57
N THR A 101 -6.15 -4.24 12.62
CA THR A 101 -6.54 -4.82 11.34
C THR A 101 -7.14 -6.22 11.50
N LEU A 102 -6.59 -7.03 12.42
CA LEU A 102 -7.15 -8.34 12.75
C LEU A 102 -8.55 -8.23 13.39
N THR A 103 -8.77 -7.22 14.23
CA THR A 103 -10.09 -6.97 14.83
C THR A 103 -11.12 -6.57 13.77
N VAL A 104 -10.72 -5.73 12.80
CA VAL A 104 -11.59 -5.36 11.67
C VAL A 104 -11.89 -6.58 10.80
N LEU A 105 -10.90 -7.42 10.51
CA LEU A 105 -11.05 -8.65 9.75
C LEU A 105 -12.05 -9.61 10.42
N ASP A 106 -11.91 -9.83 11.73
CA ASP A 106 -12.82 -10.68 12.52
C ASP A 106 -14.24 -10.10 12.53
N SER A 107 -14.38 -8.78 12.67
CA SER A 107 -15.68 -8.11 12.64
C SER A 107 -16.33 -8.21 11.26
N ALA A 108 -15.59 -8.01 10.19
CA ALA A 108 -16.09 -8.11 8.82
C ALA A 108 -16.54 -9.54 8.49
N HIS A 109 -15.77 -10.54 8.91
CA HIS A 109 -16.11 -11.95 8.70
C HIS A 109 -17.46 -12.36 9.35
N LYS A 110 -17.85 -11.68 10.43
CA LYS A 110 -19.13 -11.94 11.13
C LYS A 110 -20.33 -11.22 10.51
N LEU A 111 -20.06 -10.34 9.53
CA LEU A 111 -21.11 -9.61 8.81
C LEU A 111 -21.39 -10.26 7.45
N ASP A 112 -22.58 -9.97 6.90
CA ASP A 112 -22.92 -10.37 5.53
C ASP A 112 -22.31 -9.37 4.53
N CYS A 113 -20.97 -9.44 4.35
CA CYS A 113 -20.21 -8.61 3.42
C CYS A 113 -19.09 -9.42 2.75
N ASN A 114 -18.52 -8.87 1.67
CA ASN A 114 -17.38 -9.49 1.01
C ASN A 114 -16.09 -9.10 1.74
N VAL A 115 -15.17 -10.06 1.92
CA VAL A 115 -13.92 -9.82 2.65
C VAL A 115 -12.74 -10.37 1.87
N ILE A 116 -11.67 -9.58 1.80
CA ILE A 116 -10.36 -10.02 1.30
C ILE A 116 -9.24 -9.47 2.18
N ALA A 117 -8.22 -10.29 2.41
CA ALA A 117 -7.09 -9.92 3.24
C ALA A 117 -5.77 -10.03 2.49
N PHE A 118 -4.83 -9.10 2.78
CA PHE A 118 -3.50 -9.04 2.21
C PHE A 118 -2.45 -8.93 3.31
N SER A 119 -1.51 -9.87 3.35
CA SER A 119 -0.37 -9.80 4.28
C SER A 119 0.80 -10.66 3.79
N SER A 120 1.96 -10.55 4.46
CA SER A 120 3.08 -11.46 4.19
C SER A 120 2.97 -12.80 4.94
N GLY A 121 1.98 -12.94 5.81
CA GLY A 121 1.78 -14.14 6.66
C GLY A 121 1.17 -13.77 7.99
N GLY A 122 1.72 -14.32 9.07
CA GLY A 122 1.31 -14.04 10.44
C GLY A 122 -0.10 -14.52 10.79
N LYS A 123 -0.65 -14.00 11.89
CA LYS A 123 -1.98 -14.36 12.40
C LYS A 123 -3.11 -14.11 11.39
N MET A 124 -2.94 -13.14 10.49
CA MET A 124 -3.92 -12.86 9.44
C MET A 124 -4.05 -14.04 8.47
N ASN A 125 -2.92 -14.61 8.03
CA ASN A 125 -2.92 -15.81 7.20
C ASN A 125 -3.60 -16.99 7.90
N GLU A 126 -3.22 -17.25 9.15
CA GLU A 126 -3.81 -18.35 9.95
C GLU A 126 -5.34 -18.17 10.11
N TYR A 127 -5.78 -16.93 10.40
CA TYR A 127 -7.18 -16.59 10.55
C TYR A 127 -7.96 -16.80 9.22
N CYS A 128 -7.40 -16.35 8.10
CA CYS A 128 -8.05 -16.48 6.80
C CYS A 128 -8.17 -17.94 6.36
N ILE A 129 -7.14 -18.75 6.56
CA ILE A 129 -7.18 -20.20 6.26
C ILE A 129 -8.26 -20.88 7.10
N LYS A 130 -8.27 -20.64 8.42
CA LYS A 130 -9.23 -21.23 9.35
C LYS A 130 -10.68 -20.90 8.98
N ASN A 131 -10.95 -19.69 8.53
CA ASN A 131 -12.29 -19.17 8.28
C ASN A 131 -12.65 -19.11 6.78
N GLN A 132 -11.80 -19.68 5.90
CA GLN A 132 -12.02 -19.73 4.44
C GLN A 132 -12.25 -18.34 3.80
N ILE A 133 -11.54 -17.33 4.32
CA ILE A 133 -11.60 -15.95 3.80
C ILE A 133 -10.65 -15.84 2.61
N ASN A 134 -11.04 -15.07 1.58
CA ASN A 134 -10.16 -14.73 0.47
C ASN A 134 -8.89 -14.06 1.00
N TYR A 135 -7.74 -14.70 0.74
CA TYR A 135 -6.44 -14.24 1.21
C TYR A 135 -5.42 -14.24 0.09
N LYS A 136 -4.67 -13.16 -0.01
CA LYS A 136 -3.54 -13.05 -0.93
C LYS A 136 -2.26 -12.78 -0.15
N LYS A 137 -1.34 -13.75 -0.21
CA LYS A 137 -0.01 -13.60 0.37
C LYS A 137 0.82 -12.69 -0.51
N ILE A 138 1.36 -11.61 0.07
CA ILE A 138 2.31 -10.71 -0.58
C ILE A 138 3.57 -10.68 0.26
N GLU A 139 4.67 -11.19 -0.25
CA GLU A 139 5.93 -11.19 0.47
C GLU A 139 6.40 -9.75 0.76
N SER A 140 6.76 -9.50 2.01
CA SER A 140 7.33 -8.22 2.42
C SER A 140 8.75 -8.05 1.86
N ILE A 141 9.11 -6.80 1.55
CA ILE A 141 10.45 -6.43 1.12
C ILE A 141 11.05 -5.55 2.21
N HIS A 142 12.22 -5.94 2.73
CA HIS A 142 13.00 -5.19 3.72
C HIS A 142 12.19 -4.77 4.96
N SER A 143 11.20 -3.91 4.79
CA SER A 143 10.38 -3.36 5.87
C SER A 143 8.96 -3.07 5.40
N PRO A 144 7.99 -2.89 6.32
CA PRO A 144 6.61 -2.54 5.94
C PRO A 144 6.53 -1.28 5.06
N ARG A 145 7.35 -0.27 5.35
CA ARG A 145 7.41 0.98 4.60
C ARG A 145 7.95 0.78 3.18
N ALA A 146 9.01 0.00 3.02
CA ALA A 146 9.60 -0.31 1.73
C ALA A 146 8.69 -1.20 0.87
N SER A 147 7.80 -1.99 1.50
CA SER A 147 6.83 -2.87 0.83
C SER A 147 5.60 -2.15 0.27
N PHE A 148 5.44 -0.84 0.52
CA PHE A 148 4.25 -0.06 0.17
C PHE A 148 3.85 -0.23 -1.32
N VAL A 149 4.80 -0.04 -2.23
CA VAL A 149 4.55 -0.14 -3.67
C VAL A 149 4.16 -1.56 -4.08
N LYS A 150 4.85 -2.58 -3.55
CA LYS A 150 4.51 -3.98 -3.85
C LYS A 150 3.08 -4.30 -3.45
N PHE A 151 2.67 -3.93 -2.23
CA PHE A 151 1.30 -4.14 -1.76
C PHE A 151 0.28 -3.36 -2.60
N THR A 152 0.56 -2.10 -2.93
CA THR A 152 -0.32 -1.27 -3.76
C THR A 152 -0.61 -1.91 -5.11
N PHE A 153 0.42 -2.29 -5.85
CA PHE A 153 0.24 -2.87 -7.19
C PHE A 153 -0.30 -4.30 -7.16
N SER A 154 0.00 -5.08 -6.12
CA SER A 154 -0.62 -6.40 -5.91
C SER A 154 -2.12 -6.28 -5.62
N ILE A 155 -2.55 -5.31 -4.82
CA ILE A 155 -3.97 -5.04 -4.54
C ILE A 155 -4.66 -4.55 -5.82
N LEU A 156 -4.06 -3.62 -6.57
CA LEU A 156 -4.57 -3.18 -7.89
C LEU A 156 -4.77 -4.35 -8.83
N LYS A 157 -3.80 -5.26 -8.93
CA LYS A 157 -3.91 -6.49 -9.74
C LYS A 157 -5.07 -7.36 -9.28
N THR A 158 -5.16 -7.62 -7.98
CA THR A 158 -6.19 -8.50 -7.42
C THR A 158 -7.60 -7.92 -7.55
N LEU A 159 -7.76 -6.61 -7.39
CA LEU A 159 -9.04 -5.90 -7.48
C LEU A 159 -9.34 -5.33 -8.88
N SER A 160 -8.61 -5.73 -9.91
CA SER A 160 -8.72 -5.18 -11.27
C SER A 160 -10.08 -5.37 -11.93
N SER A 161 -10.91 -6.31 -11.47
CA SER A 161 -12.29 -6.49 -11.93
C SER A 161 -13.29 -5.54 -11.27
N ILE A 162 -12.90 -4.88 -10.18
CA ILE A 162 -13.76 -4.02 -9.34
C ILE A 162 -13.35 -2.56 -9.50
N ILE A 163 -12.05 -2.30 -9.45
CA ILE A 163 -11.50 -0.95 -9.54
C ILE A 163 -11.46 -0.51 -11.02
N PRO A 164 -12.13 0.59 -11.41
CA PRO A 164 -12.26 1.03 -12.79
C PRO A 164 -11.00 1.73 -13.30
N ILE A 165 -9.86 1.03 -13.29
CA ILE A 165 -8.59 1.51 -13.83
C ILE A 165 -8.20 0.62 -15.02
N ASN A 166 -7.88 1.23 -16.14
CA ASN A 166 -7.45 0.49 -17.31
C ASN A 166 -5.94 0.19 -17.28
N LYS A 167 -5.53 -0.79 -18.08
CA LYS A 167 -4.13 -1.22 -18.16
C LYS A 167 -3.18 -0.11 -18.62
N GLN A 168 -3.65 0.82 -19.45
CA GLN A 168 -2.84 1.93 -19.95
C GLN A 168 -2.50 2.91 -18.81
N GLU A 169 -3.46 3.24 -17.93
CA GLU A 169 -3.24 4.09 -16.76
C GLU A 169 -2.22 3.48 -15.81
N ILE A 170 -2.27 2.16 -15.60
CA ILE A 170 -1.26 1.44 -14.80
C ILE A 170 0.12 1.55 -15.43
N THR A 171 0.23 1.33 -16.73
CA THR A 171 1.51 1.45 -17.45
C THR A 171 2.09 2.86 -17.33
N GLN A 172 1.27 3.89 -17.56
CA GLN A 172 1.67 5.29 -17.41
C GLN A 172 2.09 5.64 -15.98
N SER A 173 1.41 5.07 -14.98
CA SER A 173 1.76 5.25 -13.58
C SER A 173 3.16 4.67 -13.27
N ILE A 174 3.46 3.48 -13.78
CA ILE A 174 4.77 2.85 -13.59
C ILE A 174 5.87 3.63 -14.34
N GLU A 175 5.63 4.08 -15.56
CA GLU A 175 6.55 4.93 -16.32
C GLU A 175 6.82 6.26 -15.60
N SER A 176 5.79 6.87 -15.02
CA SER A 176 5.93 8.10 -14.23
C SER A 176 6.75 7.88 -12.97
N LEU A 177 6.55 6.74 -12.30
CA LEU A 177 7.34 6.34 -11.13
C LEU A 177 8.81 6.11 -11.51
N GLU A 178 9.08 5.49 -12.67
CA GLU A 178 10.44 5.26 -13.18
C GLU A 178 11.14 6.59 -13.48
N ASN A 179 10.48 7.51 -14.18
CA ASN A 179 11.02 8.84 -14.48
C ASN A 179 11.31 9.65 -13.21
N LEU A 180 10.46 9.53 -12.19
CA LEU A 180 10.70 10.18 -10.89
C LEU A 180 11.87 9.51 -10.16
N SER A 181 11.90 8.18 -10.11
CA SER A 181 12.96 7.41 -9.46
C SER A 181 14.32 7.78 -10.00
N GLN A 182 14.50 7.88 -11.32
CA GLN A 182 15.76 8.29 -11.94
C GLN A 182 16.25 9.68 -11.47
N LYS A 183 15.32 10.59 -11.19
CA LYS A 183 15.66 11.96 -10.70
C LYS A 183 16.10 11.97 -9.25
N ILE A 184 15.45 11.14 -8.41
CA ILE A 184 15.63 11.18 -6.94
C ILE A 184 16.41 9.98 -6.39
N SER A 185 16.92 9.10 -7.25
CA SER A 185 17.64 7.89 -6.84
C SER A 185 18.91 8.20 -6.05
N SER A 186 19.35 7.23 -5.26
CA SER A 186 20.58 7.33 -4.48
C SER A 186 21.84 7.35 -5.36
N ASP A 187 21.73 7.00 -6.63
CA ASP A 187 22.84 7.09 -7.61
C ASP A 187 23.03 8.52 -8.16
N ASN A 188 22.03 9.39 -8.00
CA ASN A 188 22.09 10.77 -8.44
C ASN A 188 22.38 11.73 -7.27
N LEU A 189 23.64 11.84 -6.86
CA LEU A 189 24.07 12.75 -5.79
C LEU A 189 24.50 14.13 -6.36
N SER A 190 23.64 14.74 -7.19
CA SER A 190 23.86 16.04 -7.80
C SER A 190 22.80 17.07 -7.40
N GLU A 191 23.06 18.35 -7.70
CA GLU A 191 22.11 19.46 -7.46
C GLU A 191 20.80 19.32 -8.25
N THR A 192 20.76 18.46 -9.27
CA THR A 192 19.52 18.17 -10.02
C THR A 192 18.57 17.22 -9.27
N ASN A 193 19.05 16.56 -8.20
CA ASN A 193 18.24 15.69 -7.36
C ASN A 193 17.58 16.48 -6.20
N PRO A 194 16.24 16.68 -6.22
CA PRO A 194 15.57 17.43 -5.17
C PRO A 194 15.65 16.73 -3.79
N SER A 195 15.74 15.40 -3.74
CA SER A 195 15.91 14.66 -2.49
C SER A 195 17.30 14.90 -1.88
N PHE A 196 18.33 14.94 -2.72
CA PHE A 196 19.69 15.29 -2.29
C PHE A 196 19.76 16.73 -1.78
N ASN A 197 19.13 17.68 -2.47
CA ASN A 197 19.05 19.07 -2.05
C ASN A 197 18.34 19.22 -0.72
N LEU A 198 17.21 18.52 -0.53
CA LEU A 198 16.47 18.51 0.73
C LEU A 198 17.33 17.91 1.86
N ALA A 199 18.02 16.80 1.60
CA ALA A 199 18.90 16.18 2.59
C ALA A 199 20.03 17.10 3.05
N ASN A 200 20.64 17.86 2.12
CA ASN A 200 21.66 18.85 2.45
C ASN A 200 21.09 20.09 3.18
N PHE A 201 19.84 20.45 2.91
CA PHE A 201 19.17 21.57 3.59
C PHE A 201 18.81 21.22 5.04
N ILE A 202 18.37 19.98 5.29
CA ILE A 202 17.98 19.52 6.64
C ILE A 202 19.24 19.34 7.48
N SER A 203 19.42 20.21 8.49
CA SER A 203 20.48 20.08 9.50
C SER A 203 19.87 20.03 10.89
N GLY A 204 20.42 19.15 11.74
CA GLY A 204 19.93 18.96 13.11
C GLY A 204 18.59 18.19 13.18
N ILE A 205 17.71 18.61 14.09
CA ILE A 205 16.39 17.98 14.27
C ILE A 205 15.34 18.81 13.52
N PRO A 206 14.77 18.30 12.41
CA PRO A 206 13.74 19.04 11.68
C PRO A 206 12.43 19.04 12.46
N LEU A 207 11.78 20.21 12.54
CA LEU A 207 10.39 20.31 12.96
C LEU A 207 9.50 20.35 11.74
N ILE A 208 8.63 19.34 11.63
CA ILE A 208 7.68 19.25 10.51
C ILE A 208 6.28 19.58 11.03
N TYR A 209 5.70 20.67 10.54
CA TYR A 209 4.30 21.00 10.76
C TYR A 209 3.47 20.37 9.65
N TYR A 210 2.61 19.44 10.02
CA TYR A 210 1.69 18.80 9.09
C TYR A 210 0.30 19.41 9.28
N PRO A 211 -0.28 20.10 8.30
CA PRO A 211 -1.68 20.52 8.40
C PRO A 211 -2.54 19.24 8.38
N TYR A 212 -3.29 19.01 9.45
CA TYR A 212 -4.34 18.00 9.44
C TYR A 212 -5.47 18.58 8.58
N GLY A 213 -5.63 18.09 7.36
CA GLY A 213 -6.74 18.49 6.51
C GLY A 213 -8.06 18.09 7.15
N LEU A 214 -8.96 19.05 7.28
CA LEU A 214 -10.37 18.84 7.61
C LEU A 214 -11.08 18.28 6.39
#